data_41aafb56c7cb008d86aed68c4b824462
#
_entry.id   41aafb56c7cb008d86aed68c4b824462
#
_cell.length_a   1.000
_cell.length_b   1.000
_cell.length_c   1.000
_cell.angle_alpha   90.00
_cell.angle_beta   90.00
_cell.angle_gamma   90.00
#
_symmetry.space_group_name_H-M   'P 1'
#
loop_
_entity.id
_entity.type
_entity.pdbx_description
1 polymer ?
#
loop_
_entity_poly.entity_id
_entity_poly.type
_entity_poly.pdbx_seq_one_letter_code
_entity_poly.pdbx_strand_id
1 'polypeptide(L)'
;MLHKYLFNAIDMPYDVPVSEIVSQVKKILYFNENRDVLILVDLGSLENITELLDDLPNVNLGIINNVSTAMALSVGSHILDGMPLAEVLENAKNASQIRYKILEKARKEDVILFVSESGSNVAAKVSELFMQDRKSTRLNSSHSV
;
A
#
# COMPACT_ATOMS: atom_id res chain seq x y z
N MET A 1 -17.49 16.56 -12.54
CA MET A 1 -16.33 17.43 -12.30
C MET A 1 -15.87 17.49 -10.86
N LEU A 2 -16.73 17.29 -9.87
CA LEU A 2 -16.39 17.28 -8.43
C LEU A 2 -15.43 16.14 -8.03
N HIS A 3 -15.35 15.06 -8.80
CA HIS A 3 -14.55 13.87 -8.47
C HIS A 3 -13.09 13.95 -8.92
N LYS A 4 -12.73 14.89 -9.79
CA LYS A 4 -11.35 14.98 -10.33
C LYS A 4 -10.29 15.31 -9.28
N TYR A 5 -10.67 16.01 -8.20
CA TYR A 5 -9.78 16.43 -7.13
C TYR A 5 -9.92 15.58 -5.85
N LEU A 6 -10.86 14.62 -5.85
CA LEU A 6 -11.10 13.76 -4.70
C LEU A 6 -10.04 12.68 -4.56
N PHE A 7 -9.54 12.15 -5.67
CA PHE A 7 -8.52 11.10 -5.72
C PHE A 7 -7.20 11.67 -6.22
N ASN A 8 -6.13 11.44 -5.46
CA ASN A 8 -4.78 11.84 -5.79
C ASN A 8 -3.87 10.62 -5.69
N ALA A 9 -2.87 10.55 -6.55
CA ALA A 9 -1.89 9.48 -6.55
C ALA A 9 -0.49 10.05 -6.33
N ILE A 10 0.31 9.36 -5.53
CA ILE A 10 1.72 9.67 -5.30
C ILE A 10 2.51 8.38 -5.49
N ASP A 11 3.45 8.41 -6.42
CA ASP A 11 4.39 7.32 -6.63
C ASP A 11 5.67 7.56 -5.83
N MET A 12 6.14 6.52 -5.15
CA MET A 12 7.40 6.55 -4.42
C MET A 12 8.44 5.68 -5.15
N PRO A 13 9.36 6.27 -5.92
CA PRO A 13 10.50 5.55 -6.47
C PRO A 13 11.41 5.01 -5.37
N TYR A 14 12.16 3.95 -5.63
CA TYR A 14 13.01 3.25 -4.66
C TYR A 14 14.06 4.13 -3.98
N ASP A 15 14.54 5.14 -4.67
CA ASP A 15 15.62 6.03 -4.22
C ASP A 15 15.11 7.33 -3.56
N VAL A 16 13.80 7.47 -3.43
CA VAL A 16 13.18 8.67 -2.85
C VAL A 16 12.89 8.42 -1.36
N PRO A 17 13.32 9.32 -0.47
CA PRO A 17 13.05 9.19 0.96
C PRO A 17 11.57 9.47 1.29
N VAL A 18 11.09 8.89 2.38
CA VAL A 18 9.72 9.10 2.88
C VAL A 18 9.40 10.58 3.11
N SER A 19 10.40 11.37 3.50
CA SER A 19 10.24 12.83 3.69
C SER A 19 9.78 13.56 2.43
N GLU A 20 10.16 13.10 1.26
CA GLU A 20 9.70 13.64 -0.02
C GLU A 20 8.21 13.36 -0.22
N ILE A 21 7.76 12.15 0.12
CA ILE A 21 6.35 11.76 0.05
C ILE A 21 5.52 12.59 1.03
N VAL A 22 6.00 12.78 2.26
CA VAL A 22 5.35 13.66 3.26
C VAL A 22 5.19 15.07 2.70
N SER A 23 6.22 15.62 2.07
CA SER A 23 6.18 16.94 1.44
C SER A 23 5.11 17.04 0.36
N GLN A 24 4.99 16.02 -0.50
CA GLN A 24 3.96 15.96 -1.54
C GLN A 24 2.54 15.84 -0.95
N VAL A 25 2.37 15.03 0.09
CA VAL A 25 1.11 14.91 0.82
C VAL A 25 0.70 16.25 1.42
N LYS A 26 1.63 16.94 2.10
CA LYS A 26 1.37 18.27 2.69
C LYS A 26 0.92 19.29 1.64
N LYS A 27 1.52 19.31 0.46
CA LYS A 27 1.10 20.19 -0.64
C LYS A 27 -0.34 19.93 -1.08
N ILE A 28 -0.74 18.66 -1.19
CA ILE A 28 -2.10 18.28 -1.54
C ILE A 28 -3.09 18.70 -0.43
N LEU A 29 -2.74 18.45 0.83
CA LEU A 29 -3.60 18.71 1.98
C LEU A 29 -3.73 20.21 2.28
N TYR A 30 -2.73 21.01 1.98
CA TYR A 30 -2.77 22.47 2.16
C TYR A 30 -3.97 23.12 1.47
N PHE A 31 -4.37 22.62 0.32
CA PHE A 31 -5.54 23.10 -0.43
C PHE A 31 -6.86 22.43 -0.05
N ASN A 32 -6.83 21.49 0.89
CA ASN A 32 -7.98 20.67 1.28
C ASN A 32 -8.25 20.74 2.79
N GLU A 33 -8.11 21.90 3.40
CA GLU A 33 -8.42 22.11 4.82
C GLU A 33 -9.86 21.75 5.19
N ASN A 34 -10.06 21.26 6.41
CA ASN A 34 -11.35 20.87 6.98
C ASN A 34 -12.01 19.66 6.28
N ARG A 35 -11.22 18.71 5.82
CA ARG A 35 -11.73 17.48 5.19
C ARG A 35 -11.23 16.23 5.89
N ASP A 36 -12.02 15.18 5.78
CA ASP A 36 -11.54 13.84 6.08
C ASP A 36 -10.64 13.38 4.93
N VAL A 37 -9.47 12.86 5.30
CA VAL A 37 -8.47 12.37 4.34
C VAL A 37 -8.19 10.91 4.61
N LEU A 38 -8.24 10.10 3.58
CA LEU A 38 -7.88 8.70 3.65
C LEU A 38 -6.65 8.45 2.79
N ILE A 39 -5.61 7.89 3.42
CA ILE A 39 -4.36 7.52 2.77
C ILE A 39 -4.30 6.00 2.63
N LEU A 40 -4.10 5.54 1.42
CA LEU A 40 -3.95 4.13 1.09
C LEU A 40 -2.48 3.87 0.78
N VAL A 41 -1.84 2.96 1.52
CA VAL A 41 -0.43 2.61 1.32
C VAL A 41 -0.27 1.11 1.06
N ASP A 42 0.57 0.77 0.12
CA ASP A 42 0.88 -0.60 -0.24
C ASP A 42 2.17 -1.13 0.42
N LEU A 43 2.99 -0.23 0.93
CA LEU A 43 4.26 -0.56 1.55
C LEU A 43 4.25 -0.24 3.06
N GLY A 44 4.65 -1.20 3.89
CA GLY A 44 4.61 -1.08 5.34
C GLY A 44 5.43 0.09 5.90
N SER A 45 6.52 0.49 5.24
CA SER A 45 7.32 1.66 5.66
C SER A 45 6.57 2.99 5.57
N LEU A 46 5.49 3.05 4.81
CA LEU A 46 4.64 4.23 4.68
C LEU A 46 3.54 4.29 5.74
N GLU A 47 3.39 3.25 6.56
CA GLU A 47 2.34 3.18 7.57
C GLU A 47 2.45 4.31 8.62
N ASN A 48 3.67 4.70 8.95
CA ASN A 48 3.95 5.74 9.95
C ASN A 48 3.88 7.18 9.39
N ILE A 49 3.46 7.35 8.15
CA ILE A 49 3.38 8.67 7.51
C ILE A 49 2.44 9.62 8.27
N THR A 50 1.44 9.10 8.97
CA THR A 50 0.49 9.88 9.77
C THR A 50 1.17 10.61 10.93
N GLU A 51 2.21 10.03 11.53
CA GLU A 51 2.99 10.68 12.60
C GLU A 51 3.71 11.92 12.09
N LEU A 52 4.12 11.90 10.82
CA LEU A 52 4.81 13.01 10.16
C LEU A 52 3.84 14.11 9.65
N LEU A 53 2.54 13.83 9.71
CA LEU A 53 1.47 14.73 9.30
C LEU A 53 0.68 15.30 10.49
N ASP A 54 1.12 15.03 11.72
CA ASP A 54 0.44 15.41 12.96
C ASP A 54 0.35 16.93 13.17
N ASP A 55 1.18 17.69 12.48
CA ASP A 55 1.20 19.15 12.52
C ASP A 55 0.12 19.82 11.64
N LEU A 56 -0.70 19.05 10.92
CA LEU A 56 -1.76 19.59 10.08
C LEU A 56 -3.03 19.90 10.90
N PRO A 57 -3.43 21.16 11.05
CA PRO A 57 -4.65 21.50 11.76
C PRO A 57 -5.89 21.17 10.93
N ASN A 58 -6.98 20.79 11.59
CA ASN A 58 -8.31 20.63 11.01
C ASN A 58 -8.43 19.55 9.91
N VAL A 59 -7.55 18.55 9.92
CA VAL A 59 -7.60 17.40 9.00
C VAL A 59 -7.73 16.13 9.82
N ASN A 60 -8.78 15.36 9.58
CA ASN A 60 -8.90 14.00 10.10
C ASN A 60 -8.22 13.04 9.13
N LEU A 61 -7.22 12.31 9.59
CA LEU A 61 -6.46 11.39 8.77
C LEU A 61 -6.81 9.94 9.12
N GLY A 62 -7.20 9.17 8.12
CA GLY A 62 -7.23 7.71 8.18
C GLY A 62 -6.16 7.12 7.30
N ILE A 63 -5.59 5.99 7.70
CA ILE A 63 -4.64 5.25 6.89
C ILE A 63 -5.05 3.78 6.78
N ILE A 64 -4.92 3.23 5.59
CA ILE A 64 -5.09 1.79 5.34
C ILE A 64 -3.78 1.27 4.75
N ASN A 65 -3.17 0.31 5.44
CA ASN A 65 -1.97 -0.37 4.98
C ASN A 65 -2.29 -1.62 4.17
N ASN A 66 -1.27 -2.19 3.55
CA ASN A 66 -1.38 -3.44 2.77
C ASN A 66 -2.51 -3.42 1.73
N VAL A 67 -2.67 -2.28 1.07
CA VAL A 67 -3.76 -2.08 0.12
C VAL A 67 -3.52 -2.87 -1.15
N SER A 68 -4.50 -3.68 -1.52
CA SER A 68 -4.60 -4.30 -2.85
C SER A 68 -5.39 -3.41 -3.80
N THR A 69 -5.24 -3.63 -5.09
CA THR A 69 -6.04 -2.94 -6.12
C THR A 69 -7.54 -3.13 -5.88
N ALA A 70 -7.97 -4.34 -5.55
CA ALA A 70 -9.38 -4.64 -5.27
C ALA A 70 -9.89 -3.85 -4.06
N MET A 71 -9.10 -3.75 -3.00
CA MET A 71 -9.46 -2.95 -1.83
C MET A 71 -9.54 -1.47 -2.16
N ALA A 72 -8.57 -0.93 -2.91
CA ALA A 72 -8.58 0.47 -3.31
C ALA A 72 -9.83 0.84 -4.11
N LEU A 73 -10.24 -0.02 -5.03
CA LEU A 73 -11.46 0.17 -5.82
C LEU A 73 -12.73 0.12 -4.94
N SER A 74 -12.81 -0.81 -4.01
CA SER A 74 -13.92 -0.93 -3.08
C SER A 74 -14.03 0.30 -2.17
N VAL A 75 -12.91 0.72 -1.58
CA VAL A 75 -12.83 1.93 -0.74
C VAL A 75 -13.25 3.17 -1.53
N GLY A 76 -12.72 3.34 -2.72
CA GLY A 76 -13.06 4.45 -3.60
C GLY A 76 -14.56 4.51 -3.92
N SER A 77 -15.17 3.36 -4.20
CA SER A 77 -16.63 3.27 -4.45
C SER A 77 -17.43 3.70 -3.23
N HIS A 78 -17.09 3.23 -2.04
CA HIS A 78 -17.79 3.62 -0.80
C HIS A 78 -17.67 5.13 -0.51
N ILE A 79 -16.49 5.72 -0.79
CA ILE A 79 -16.31 7.17 -0.65
C ILE A 79 -17.20 7.95 -1.63
N LEU A 80 -17.30 7.50 -2.88
CA LEU A 80 -18.17 8.10 -3.88
C LEU A 80 -19.65 8.00 -3.50
N ASP A 81 -20.05 6.93 -2.81
CA ASP A 81 -21.41 6.74 -2.30
C ASP A 81 -21.68 7.56 -1.02
N GLY A 82 -20.72 8.33 -0.54
CA GLY A 82 -20.88 9.20 0.63
C GLY A 82 -20.82 8.48 1.97
N MET A 83 -20.24 7.28 2.02
CA MET A 83 -20.08 6.53 3.27
C MET A 83 -19.17 7.28 4.24
N PRO A 84 -19.51 7.37 5.54
CA PRO A 84 -18.64 7.99 6.55
C PRO A 84 -17.27 7.31 6.64
N LEU A 85 -16.21 8.08 6.92
CA LEU A 85 -14.84 7.58 6.97
C LEU A 85 -14.67 6.38 7.91
N ALA A 86 -15.24 6.44 9.11
CA ALA A 86 -15.17 5.35 10.08
C ALA A 86 -15.76 4.04 9.53
N GLU A 87 -16.85 4.11 8.80
CA GLU A 87 -17.50 2.96 8.17
C GLU A 87 -16.70 2.41 7.00
N VAL A 88 -16.09 3.28 6.19
CA VAL A 88 -15.17 2.89 5.12
C VAL A 88 -13.99 2.11 5.68
N LEU A 89 -13.38 2.58 6.77
CA LEU A 89 -12.26 1.93 7.44
C LEU A 89 -12.64 0.56 8.02
N GLU A 90 -13.80 0.44 8.64
CA GLU A 90 -14.28 -0.84 9.19
C GLU A 90 -14.58 -1.86 8.09
N ASN A 91 -15.20 -1.43 6.99
CA ASN A 91 -15.42 -2.28 5.82
C ASN A 91 -14.10 -2.74 5.19
N ALA A 92 -13.11 -1.87 5.08
CA ALA A 92 -11.78 -2.22 4.59
C ALA A 92 -11.09 -3.26 5.47
N LYS A 93 -11.15 -3.08 6.80
CA LYS A 93 -10.63 -4.05 7.77
C LYS A 93 -11.27 -5.43 7.59
N ASN A 94 -12.57 -5.50 7.45
CA ASN A 94 -13.29 -6.76 7.27
C ASN A 94 -12.99 -7.43 5.93
N ALA A 95 -12.72 -6.65 4.89
CA ALA A 95 -12.36 -7.15 3.56
C ALA A 95 -10.89 -7.59 3.43
N SER A 96 -10.01 -7.16 4.32
CA SER A 96 -8.57 -7.41 4.27
C SER A 96 -8.14 -8.77 4.80
N GLN A 97 -9.05 -9.62 5.20
CA GLN A 97 -8.73 -10.93 5.77
C GLN A 97 -8.05 -11.84 4.75
N ILE A 98 -6.92 -12.41 5.18
CA ILE A 98 -6.22 -13.42 4.39
C ILE A 98 -7.07 -14.68 4.33
N ARG A 99 -7.25 -15.19 3.13
CA ARG A 99 -7.89 -16.49 2.88
C ARG A 99 -6.86 -17.44 2.29
N TYR A 100 -6.84 -18.66 2.77
CA TYR A 100 -5.94 -19.67 2.24
C TYR A 100 -6.67 -21.00 2.05
N LYS A 101 -6.12 -21.83 1.17
CA LYS A 101 -6.55 -23.19 0.96
C LYS A 101 -5.31 -24.06 0.70
N ILE A 102 -5.26 -25.19 1.35
CA ILE A 102 -4.19 -26.17 1.14
C ILE A 102 -4.75 -27.37 0.39
N LEU A 103 -4.08 -27.75 -0.68
CA LEU A 103 -4.32 -28.99 -1.41
C LEU A 103 -3.11 -29.89 -1.18
N GLU A 104 -3.25 -30.85 -0.25
CA GLU A 104 -2.17 -31.77 0.07
C GLU A 104 -2.05 -32.88 -0.97
N LYS A 105 -0.88 -32.99 -1.56
CA LYS A 105 -0.50 -34.09 -2.47
C LYS A 105 0.96 -34.44 -2.23
N ALA A 106 1.38 -35.61 -2.65
CA ALA A 106 2.80 -35.96 -2.69
C ALA A 106 3.56 -34.92 -3.52
N ARG A 107 4.63 -34.36 -2.93
CA ARG A 107 5.41 -33.28 -3.54
C ARG A 107 6.84 -33.71 -3.79
N LYS A 108 7.48 -33.12 -4.77
CA LYS A 108 8.89 -33.32 -5.10
C LYS A 108 9.74 -32.09 -4.78
N GLU A 109 9.28 -30.92 -5.10
CA GLU A 109 9.99 -29.64 -4.93
C GLU A 109 9.05 -28.53 -4.50
N ASP A 110 9.58 -27.54 -3.80
CA ASP A 110 8.85 -26.34 -3.41
C ASP A 110 8.97 -25.28 -4.51
N VAL A 111 7.85 -24.71 -4.86
CA VAL A 111 7.76 -23.60 -5.82
C VAL A 111 6.87 -22.50 -5.24
N ILE A 112 7.31 -21.27 -5.37
CA ILE A 112 6.50 -20.10 -5.02
C ILE A 112 6.12 -19.38 -6.31
N LEU A 113 4.83 -19.20 -6.51
CA LEU A 113 4.28 -18.48 -7.66
C LEU A 113 3.60 -17.19 -7.19
N PHE A 114 3.99 -16.09 -7.79
CA PHE A 114 3.29 -14.82 -7.67
C PHE A 114 2.43 -14.59 -8.90
N VAL A 115 1.13 -14.48 -8.68
CA VAL A 115 0.17 -14.24 -9.77
C VAL A 115 -0.54 -12.92 -9.50
N SER A 116 -0.51 -12.02 -10.46
CA SER A 116 -1.14 -10.70 -10.35
C SER A 116 -2.01 -10.45 -11.59
N GLU A 117 -3.19 -9.95 -11.36
CA GLU A 117 -4.11 -9.52 -12.42
C GLU A 117 -3.76 -8.12 -12.95
N SER A 118 -2.96 -7.35 -12.19
CA SER A 118 -2.53 -6.04 -12.65
C SER A 118 -1.58 -6.15 -13.83
N GLY A 119 -1.88 -5.53 -14.96
CA GLY A 119 -1.02 -5.54 -16.15
C GLY A 119 0.32 -4.80 -16.01
N SER A 120 0.80 -4.57 -14.81
CA SER A 120 1.96 -3.72 -14.48
C SER A 120 3.24 -4.48 -14.09
N ASN A 121 3.35 -5.77 -14.39
CA ASN A 121 4.52 -6.61 -14.07
C ASN A 121 4.87 -6.69 -12.57
N VAL A 122 3.92 -6.45 -11.67
CA VAL A 122 4.15 -6.46 -10.22
C VAL A 122 4.67 -7.82 -9.75
N ALA A 123 4.07 -8.91 -10.23
CA ALA A 123 4.50 -10.27 -9.87
C ALA A 123 5.95 -10.55 -10.28
N ALA A 124 6.35 -10.10 -11.47
CA ALA A 124 7.72 -10.25 -11.97
C ALA A 124 8.71 -9.44 -11.12
N LYS A 125 8.37 -8.21 -10.78
CA LYS A 125 9.21 -7.34 -9.91
C LYS A 125 9.39 -7.91 -8.51
N VAL A 126 8.34 -8.44 -7.90
CA VAL A 126 8.41 -9.10 -6.58
C VAL A 126 9.31 -10.32 -6.65
N SER A 127 9.15 -11.15 -7.68
CA SER A 127 10.02 -12.32 -7.89
C SER A 127 11.49 -11.94 -8.05
N GLU A 128 11.79 -10.90 -8.84
CA GLU A 128 13.16 -10.38 -9.00
C GLU A 128 13.78 -9.92 -7.68
N LEU A 129 13.04 -9.18 -6.85
CA LEU A 129 13.51 -8.71 -5.56
C LEU A 129 13.91 -9.89 -4.65
N PHE A 130 13.14 -10.95 -4.60
CA PHE A 130 13.49 -12.15 -3.85
C PHE A 130 14.73 -12.84 -4.37
N MET A 131 14.92 -12.89 -5.67
CA MET A 131 16.11 -13.49 -6.27
C MET A 131 17.38 -12.67 -6.01
N GLN A 132 17.29 -11.35 -5.99
CA GLN A 132 18.38 -10.45 -5.64
C GLN A 132 18.80 -10.60 -4.17
N ASP A 133 17.85 -10.60 -3.24
CA ASP A 133 18.11 -10.80 -1.81
C ASP A 133 18.78 -12.15 -1.53
N ARG A 134 18.38 -13.19 -2.22
CA ARG A 134 18.96 -14.51 -2.11
C ARG A 134 20.42 -14.55 -2.59
N LYS A 135 20.76 -13.85 -3.66
CA LYS A 135 22.14 -13.69 -4.13
C LYS A 135 22.98 -12.90 -3.14
N SER A 136 22.46 -11.81 -2.61
CA SER A 136 23.13 -10.99 -1.59
C SER A 136 23.41 -11.77 -0.32
N THR A 137 22.47 -12.56 0.19
CA THR A 137 22.63 -13.41 1.36
C THR A 137 23.66 -14.51 1.14
N ARG A 138 23.70 -15.13 -0.03
CA ARG A 138 24.73 -16.13 -0.38
C ARG A 138 26.14 -15.53 -0.45
N LEU A 139 26.28 -14.33 -1.01
CA LEU A 139 27.56 -13.62 -1.06
C LEU A 139 28.05 -13.27 0.35
N ASN A 140 27.20 -12.82 1.23
CA ASN A 140 27.51 -12.50 2.61
C ASN A 140 27.90 -13.76 3.42
N SER A 141 27.24 -14.89 3.20
CA SER A 141 27.57 -16.14 3.87
C SER A 141 28.88 -16.77 3.38
N SER A 142 29.33 -16.51 2.15
CA SER A 142 30.62 -16.95 1.62
C SER A 142 31.79 -16.13 2.11
N HIS A 143 31.59 -14.95 2.68
CA HIS A 143 32.63 -14.09 3.26
C HIS A 143 32.82 -14.28 4.76
N SER A 144 32.06 -15.13 5.42
CA SER A 144 32.12 -15.37 6.88
C SER A 144 32.96 -16.58 7.30
N VAL A 145 33.87 -17.03 6.45
CA VAL A 145 34.80 -18.13 6.78
C VAL A 145 36.18 -17.58 7.05
#